data_6b439820414f5c0f14836033cdf9fe75
#
_entry.id   6b439820414f5c0f14836033cdf9fe75
#
_cell.length_a   1.000
_cell.length_b   1.000
_cell.length_c   1.000
_cell.angle_alpha   90.00
_cell.angle_beta   90.00
_cell.angle_gamma   90.00
#
_symmetry.space_group_name_H-M   'P 1'
#
loop_
_entity.id
_entity.type
_entity.pdbx_description
1 polymer ?
#
loop_
_entity_poly.entity_id
_entity_poly.type
_entity_poly.pdbx_seq_one_letter_code
_entity_poly.pdbx_strand_id
1 'polypeptide(L)'
;MSQLQSTNATLDYFCDFKKICANVDAVEIKLNQLNYLIGKEDMPAAVAKLWAQNSACFDVLNLLLAVRDKNTAVIDDHNQLQPMKHYFTSADLVARFLRESGLEKLLQEKRIKNLVDYVFGVETGLDTNARKNRGGNIMENRIAQIFTAHHIPFEKQVESTKFEQLSVLGEDTKVFDFMVTTKAKRYVIEVNFYTKGGSKLNEVARAYKELSPVINSVDGFEFVWITDGIGWQAAKNKLEDAYYMIKNVYNLSDIERFIEHISNEL
;
A
#
# COMPACT_ATOMS: atom_id res chain seq x y z
N MET A 1 26.01 11.00 -4.63
CA MET A 1 24.80 11.75 -5.10
C MET A 1 24.52 11.53 -6.58
N SER A 2 25.52 11.45 -7.45
CA SER A 2 25.33 11.15 -8.90
C SER A 2 24.76 9.76 -9.20
N GLN A 3 24.82 8.84 -8.25
CA GLN A 3 24.35 7.46 -8.38
C GLN A 3 22.90 7.26 -7.91
N LEU A 4 22.25 8.30 -7.35
CA LEU A 4 20.88 8.18 -6.84
C LEU A 4 19.89 8.01 -7.98
N GLN A 5 19.02 7.01 -7.87
CA GLN A 5 18.03 6.68 -8.88
C GLN A 5 16.82 7.63 -8.81
N SER A 6 16.23 7.94 -9.96
CA SER A 6 15.03 8.79 -10.04
C SER A 6 13.76 8.03 -9.64
N THR A 7 13.73 6.71 -9.82
CA THR A 7 12.60 5.85 -9.45
C THR A 7 13.07 4.41 -9.24
N ASN A 8 12.35 3.68 -8.42
CA ASN A 8 12.42 2.23 -8.29
C ASN A 8 11.12 1.54 -8.77
N ALA A 9 10.20 2.30 -9.37
CA ALA A 9 8.91 1.79 -9.81
C ALA A 9 9.04 0.96 -11.10
N THR A 10 8.46 -0.23 -11.10
CA THR A 10 8.23 -1.09 -12.26
C THR A 10 6.81 -0.86 -12.81
N LEU A 11 6.43 -1.40 -13.97
CA LEU A 11 5.11 -1.15 -14.56
C LEU A 11 3.96 -1.71 -13.69
N ASP A 12 4.16 -2.83 -13.03
CA ASP A 12 3.21 -3.45 -12.09
C ASP A 12 3.01 -2.66 -10.79
N TYR A 13 3.93 -1.73 -10.48
CA TYR A 13 3.75 -0.78 -9.39
C TYR A 13 2.50 0.08 -9.55
N PHE A 14 2.16 0.45 -10.79
CA PHE A 14 1.10 1.44 -11.04
C PHE A 14 -0.29 0.87 -10.84
N CYS A 15 -0.49 -0.44 -11.05
CA CYS A 15 -1.80 -1.06 -10.96
C CYS A 15 -1.66 -2.57 -10.69
N ASP A 16 -2.34 -3.06 -9.65
CA ASP A 16 -2.45 -4.50 -9.36
C ASP A 16 -3.72 -5.05 -10.03
N PHE A 17 -3.64 -5.31 -11.33
CA PHE A 17 -4.78 -5.84 -12.09
C PHE A 17 -5.26 -7.19 -11.57
N LYS A 18 -4.38 -8.04 -11.03
CA LYS A 18 -4.80 -9.33 -10.47
C LYS A 18 -5.76 -9.16 -9.29
N LYS A 19 -5.45 -8.21 -8.40
CA LYS A 19 -6.31 -7.86 -7.26
C LYS A 19 -7.61 -7.19 -7.72
N ILE A 20 -7.51 -6.26 -8.69
CA ILE A 20 -8.67 -5.55 -9.23
C ILE A 20 -9.65 -6.53 -9.87
N CYS A 21 -9.18 -7.44 -10.74
CA CYS A 21 -10.01 -8.48 -11.33
C CYS A 21 -10.70 -9.32 -10.25
N ALA A 22 -9.96 -9.82 -9.25
CA ALA A 22 -10.55 -10.62 -8.17
C ALA A 22 -11.64 -9.86 -7.39
N ASN A 23 -11.47 -8.55 -7.15
CA ASN A 23 -12.49 -7.73 -6.49
C ASN A 23 -13.75 -7.57 -7.34
N VAL A 24 -13.58 -7.38 -8.66
CA VAL A 24 -14.71 -7.21 -9.59
C VAL A 24 -15.45 -8.54 -9.79
N ASP A 25 -14.72 -9.64 -10.01
CA ASP A 25 -15.27 -10.99 -10.19
C ASP A 25 -16.18 -11.39 -9.01
N ALA A 26 -15.79 -11.01 -7.79
CA ALA A 26 -16.57 -11.31 -6.57
C ALA A 26 -17.97 -10.66 -6.55
N VAL A 27 -18.18 -9.60 -7.32
CA VAL A 27 -19.43 -8.82 -7.35
C VAL A 27 -20.08 -8.76 -8.75
N GLU A 28 -19.46 -9.34 -9.76
CA GLU A 28 -19.84 -9.25 -11.18
C GLU A 28 -21.31 -9.62 -11.42
N ILE A 29 -21.79 -10.73 -10.83
CA ILE A 29 -23.18 -11.18 -11.00
C ILE A 29 -24.16 -10.12 -10.52
N LYS A 30 -23.90 -9.49 -9.37
CA LYS A 30 -24.74 -8.42 -8.82
C LYS A 30 -24.71 -7.18 -9.70
N LEU A 31 -23.54 -6.79 -10.19
CA LEU A 31 -23.40 -5.65 -11.12
C LEU A 31 -24.13 -5.90 -12.44
N ASN A 32 -24.07 -7.11 -12.97
CA ASN A 32 -24.81 -7.49 -14.18
C ASN A 32 -26.33 -7.41 -13.98
N GLN A 33 -26.83 -7.78 -12.80
CA GLN A 33 -28.25 -7.60 -12.46
C GLN A 33 -28.62 -6.11 -12.35
N LEU A 34 -27.77 -5.29 -11.74
CA LEU A 34 -27.96 -3.84 -11.62
C LEU A 34 -27.89 -3.12 -12.98
N ASN A 35 -27.26 -3.69 -14.01
CA ASN A 35 -27.28 -3.17 -15.37
C ASN A 35 -28.72 -3.03 -15.92
N TYR A 36 -29.68 -3.79 -15.37
CA TYR A 36 -31.11 -3.63 -15.70
C TYR A 36 -31.61 -2.20 -15.48
N LEU A 37 -31.03 -1.45 -14.54
CA LEU A 37 -31.44 -0.08 -14.22
C LEU A 37 -30.97 0.96 -15.26
N ILE A 38 -30.02 0.60 -16.13
CA ILE A 38 -29.45 1.52 -17.12
C ILE A 38 -30.50 1.89 -18.16
N GLY A 39 -30.76 3.18 -18.31
CA GLY A 39 -31.72 3.74 -19.27
C GLY A 39 -33.18 3.61 -18.86
N LYS A 40 -33.47 3.26 -17.61
CA LYS A 40 -34.86 3.27 -17.11
C LYS A 40 -35.29 4.69 -16.78
N GLU A 41 -36.41 5.15 -17.35
CA GLU A 41 -36.98 6.47 -17.09
C GLU A 41 -37.62 6.53 -15.71
N ASP A 42 -38.40 5.54 -15.33
CA ASP A 42 -39.00 5.39 -14.00
C ASP A 42 -38.06 4.50 -13.14
N MET A 43 -37.13 5.16 -12.47
CA MET A 43 -36.16 4.46 -11.63
C MET A 43 -36.78 3.79 -10.40
N PRO A 44 -37.72 4.41 -9.67
CA PRO A 44 -38.40 3.75 -8.54
C PRO A 44 -39.11 2.46 -8.97
N ALA A 45 -39.87 2.45 -10.07
CA ALA A 45 -40.54 1.25 -10.56
C ALA A 45 -39.54 0.18 -11.00
N ALA A 46 -38.44 0.56 -11.67
CA ALA A 46 -37.38 -0.36 -12.06
C ALA A 46 -36.69 -0.99 -10.85
N VAL A 47 -36.39 -0.20 -9.83
CA VAL A 47 -35.80 -0.69 -8.56
C VAL A 47 -36.76 -1.64 -7.88
N ALA A 48 -38.05 -1.29 -7.73
CA ALA A 48 -39.05 -2.17 -7.11
C ALA A 48 -39.16 -3.51 -7.81
N LYS A 49 -39.15 -3.51 -9.17
CA LYS A 49 -39.19 -4.73 -9.96
C LYS A 49 -37.95 -5.61 -9.76
N LEU A 50 -36.74 -5.01 -9.76
CA LEU A 50 -35.51 -5.75 -9.55
C LEU A 50 -35.42 -6.26 -8.12
N TRP A 51 -35.85 -5.44 -7.13
CA TRP A 51 -35.89 -5.81 -5.71
C TRP A 51 -36.73 -7.06 -5.46
N ALA A 52 -37.92 -7.12 -6.09
CA ALA A 52 -38.79 -8.28 -5.96
C ALA A 52 -38.18 -9.56 -6.54
N GLN A 53 -37.28 -9.46 -7.50
CA GLN A 53 -36.59 -10.62 -8.09
C GLN A 53 -35.34 -11.02 -7.28
N ASN A 54 -34.50 -10.08 -6.95
CA ASN A 54 -33.27 -10.30 -6.19
C ASN A 54 -32.81 -9.03 -5.46
N SER A 55 -33.25 -8.85 -4.22
CA SER A 55 -32.82 -7.72 -3.38
C SER A 55 -31.33 -7.73 -3.05
N ALA A 56 -30.68 -8.90 -3.07
CA ALA A 56 -29.25 -9.01 -2.71
C ALA A 56 -28.31 -8.37 -3.75
N CYS A 57 -28.79 -8.06 -4.96
CA CYS A 57 -27.94 -7.37 -5.95
C CYS A 57 -27.64 -5.92 -5.55
N PHE A 58 -28.45 -5.31 -4.68
CA PHE A 58 -28.24 -3.94 -4.21
C PHE A 58 -27.16 -3.80 -3.13
N ASP A 59 -26.70 -4.90 -2.57
CA ASP A 59 -25.65 -4.92 -1.53
C ASP A 59 -24.30 -4.32 -1.96
N VAL A 60 -24.09 -4.07 -3.25
CA VAL A 60 -22.84 -3.57 -3.84
C VAL A 60 -22.93 -2.14 -4.34
N LEU A 61 -24.02 -1.43 -4.07
CA LEU A 61 -24.23 -0.05 -4.54
C LEU A 61 -23.20 0.95 -4.02
N ASN A 62 -22.63 0.72 -2.82
CA ASN A 62 -21.56 1.52 -2.27
C ASN A 62 -20.34 1.59 -3.20
N LEU A 63 -20.06 0.54 -3.97
CA LEU A 63 -18.94 0.50 -4.92
C LEU A 63 -19.12 1.52 -6.05
N LEU A 64 -20.35 1.83 -6.43
CA LEU A 64 -20.63 2.84 -7.45
C LEU A 64 -20.26 4.27 -7.00
N LEU A 65 -20.08 4.49 -5.69
CA LEU A 65 -19.57 5.73 -5.10
C LEU A 65 -18.09 5.64 -4.70
N ALA A 66 -17.37 4.64 -5.17
CA ALA A 66 -15.97 4.37 -4.79
C ALA A 66 -15.78 4.15 -3.27
N VAL A 67 -16.78 3.65 -2.56
CA VAL A 67 -16.76 3.35 -1.14
C VAL A 67 -16.74 1.83 -0.95
N ARG A 68 -15.66 1.27 -0.39
CA ARG A 68 -15.55 -0.19 -0.15
C ARG A 68 -16.32 -0.66 1.07
N ASP A 69 -16.30 0.13 2.14
CA ASP A 69 -17.00 -0.23 3.38
C ASP A 69 -18.41 0.34 3.40
N LYS A 70 -19.40 -0.53 3.23
CA LYS A 70 -20.83 -0.18 3.31
C LYS A 70 -21.31 0.23 4.71
N ASN A 71 -20.47 0.07 5.75
CA ASN A 71 -20.75 0.62 7.08
C ASN A 71 -20.29 2.07 7.23
N THR A 72 -19.67 2.67 6.20
CA THR A 72 -19.32 4.09 6.20
C THR A 72 -20.55 4.92 6.59
N ALA A 73 -20.38 5.76 7.62
CA ALA A 73 -21.43 6.62 8.09
C ALA A 73 -21.72 7.74 7.10
N VAL A 74 -23.00 8.00 6.86
CA VAL A 74 -23.51 9.11 6.05
C VAL A 74 -24.55 9.88 6.85
N ILE A 75 -24.76 11.15 6.56
CA ILE A 75 -25.82 11.98 7.15
C ILE A 75 -27.00 11.95 6.19
N ASP A 76 -28.18 11.60 6.70
CA ASP A 76 -29.42 11.65 5.94
C ASP A 76 -30.02 13.06 5.90
N ASP A 77 -31.14 13.24 5.17
CA ASP A 77 -31.86 14.53 5.05
C ASP A 77 -32.50 15.03 6.36
N HIS A 78 -32.53 14.20 7.40
CA HIS A 78 -32.94 14.53 8.76
C HIS A 78 -31.77 14.85 9.68
N ASN A 79 -30.53 15.00 9.14
CA ASN A 79 -29.28 15.16 9.87
C ASN A 79 -28.97 14.02 10.85
N GLN A 80 -29.43 12.81 10.55
CA GLN A 80 -29.13 11.64 11.37
C GLN A 80 -28.02 10.82 10.73
N LEU A 81 -27.09 10.34 11.58
CA LEU A 81 -26.02 9.46 11.16
C LEU A 81 -26.58 8.05 10.92
N GLN A 82 -26.40 7.57 9.69
CA GLN A 82 -26.78 6.21 9.30
C GLN A 82 -25.61 5.54 8.60
N PRO A 83 -25.40 4.22 8.75
CA PRO A 83 -24.47 3.49 7.90
C PRO A 83 -25.04 3.42 6.48
N MET A 84 -24.18 3.58 5.45
CA MET A 84 -24.62 3.57 4.05
C MET A 84 -25.45 2.32 3.69
N LYS A 85 -25.14 1.15 4.27
CA LYS A 85 -25.92 -0.09 4.09
C LYS A 85 -27.40 0.03 4.48
N HIS A 86 -27.78 1.02 5.31
CA HIS A 86 -29.19 1.28 5.67
C HIS A 86 -30.03 1.54 4.42
N TYR A 87 -29.48 2.24 3.44
CA TYR A 87 -30.16 2.50 2.18
C TYR A 87 -30.41 1.23 1.34
N PHE A 88 -29.77 0.12 1.65
CA PHE A 88 -29.90 -1.13 0.89
C PHE A 88 -30.90 -2.12 1.53
N THR A 89 -31.76 -1.64 2.42
CA THR A 89 -32.69 -2.50 3.19
C THR A 89 -34.12 -2.52 2.65
N SER A 90 -34.47 -1.61 1.72
CA SER A 90 -35.77 -1.62 1.01
C SER A 90 -35.66 -1.00 -0.37
N ALA A 91 -36.63 -1.30 -1.24
CA ALA A 91 -36.67 -0.72 -2.60
C ALA A 91 -36.76 0.81 -2.58
N ASP A 92 -37.54 1.39 -1.66
CA ASP A 92 -37.71 2.84 -1.54
C ASP A 92 -36.40 3.52 -1.11
N LEU A 93 -35.69 2.93 -0.15
CA LEU A 93 -34.39 3.43 0.30
C LEU A 93 -33.32 3.31 -0.79
N VAL A 94 -33.34 2.26 -1.59
CA VAL A 94 -32.46 2.11 -2.77
C VAL A 94 -32.75 3.20 -3.80
N ALA A 95 -34.02 3.42 -4.15
CA ALA A 95 -34.40 4.48 -5.09
C ALA A 95 -33.97 5.87 -4.56
N ARG A 96 -34.13 6.09 -3.27
CA ARG A 96 -33.65 7.29 -2.59
C ARG A 96 -32.12 7.44 -2.66
N PHE A 97 -31.37 6.37 -2.39
CA PHE A 97 -29.91 6.36 -2.52
C PHE A 97 -29.45 6.74 -3.93
N LEU A 98 -30.06 6.16 -4.96
CA LEU A 98 -29.71 6.46 -6.36
C LEU A 98 -29.95 7.93 -6.70
N ARG A 99 -31.06 8.50 -6.22
CA ARG A 99 -31.41 9.91 -6.44
C ARG A 99 -30.47 10.85 -5.68
N GLU A 100 -30.28 10.64 -4.38
CA GLU A 100 -29.49 11.53 -3.52
C GLU A 100 -27.99 11.47 -3.87
N SER A 101 -27.48 10.33 -4.29
CA SER A 101 -26.11 10.18 -4.79
C SER A 101 -25.89 10.74 -6.19
N GLY A 102 -26.95 11.05 -6.93
CA GLY A 102 -26.89 11.46 -8.33
C GLY A 102 -26.69 10.33 -9.34
N LEU A 103 -26.60 9.07 -8.88
CA LEU A 103 -26.47 7.91 -9.75
C LEU A 103 -27.68 7.71 -10.66
N GLU A 104 -28.89 8.03 -10.18
CA GLU A 104 -30.12 7.92 -10.96
C GLU A 104 -29.97 8.60 -12.33
N LYS A 105 -29.55 9.87 -12.34
CA LYS A 105 -29.37 10.64 -13.58
C LYS A 105 -28.33 10.04 -14.50
N LEU A 106 -27.20 9.57 -13.95
CA LEU A 106 -26.13 8.95 -14.73
C LEU A 106 -26.59 7.64 -15.40
N LEU A 107 -27.43 6.87 -14.71
CA LEU A 107 -28.01 5.63 -15.25
C LEU A 107 -29.08 5.93 -16.31
N GLN A 108 -29.99 6.86 -16.06
CA GLN A 108 -31.04 7.30 -16.99
C GLN A 108 -30.45 7.81 -18.31
N GLU A 109 -29.45 8.70 -18.22
CA GLU A 109 -28.77 9.29 -19.38
C GLU A 109 -27.78 8.32 -20.07
N LYS A 110 -27.61 7.08 -19.56
CA LYS A 110 -26.68 6.08 -20.07
C LYS A 110 -25.23 6.59 -20.13
N ARG A 111 -24.84 7.46 -19.17
CA ARG A 111 -23.44 7.88 -19.00
C ARG A 111 -22.56 6.71 -18.58
N ILE A 112 -23.14 5.78 -17.81
CA ILE A 112 -22.57 4.49 -17.51
C ILE A 112 -23.32 3.48 -18.39
N LYS A 113 -22.58 2.68 -19.17
CA LYS A 113 -23.13 1.71 -20.10
C LYS A 113 -23.04 0.28 -19.58
N ASN A 114 -22.11 0.00 -18.69
CA ASN A 114 -21.90 -1.29 -18.02
C ASN A 114 -21.34 -1.04 -16.63
N LEU A 115 -21.98 -1.59 -15.61
CA LEU A 115 -21.56 -1.39 -14.22
C LEU A 115 -20.34 -2.24 -13.85
N VAL A 116 -20.10 -3.36 -14.55
CA VAL A 116 -18.87 -4.15 -14.34
C VAL A 116 -17.65 -3.34 -14.79
N ASP A 117 -17.69 -2.78 -16.02
CA ASP A 117 -16.60 -1.93 -16.52
C ASP A 117 -16.41 -0.66 -15.68
N TYR A 118 -17.54 -0.07 -15.24
CA TYR A 118 -17.48 1.10 -14.37
C TYR A 118 -16.79 0.79 -13.03
N VAL A 119 -17.17 -0.30 -12.36
CA VAL A 119 -16.57 -0.72 -11.09
C VAL A 119 -15.10 -1.15 -11.28
N PHE A 120 -14.76 -1.75 -12.42
CA PHE A 120 -13.36 -2.01 -12.75
C PHE A 120 -12.53 -0.71 -12.77
N GLY A 121 -13.06 0.35 -13.41
CA GLY A 121 -12.44 1.67 -13.39
C GLY A 121 -12.36 2.29 -11.98
N VAL A 122 -13.41 2.13 -11.16
CA VAL A 122 -13.44 2.57 -9.76
C VAL A 122 -12.36 1.85 -8.94
N GLU A 123 -12.28 0.52 -9.04
CA GLU A 123 -11.27 -0.28 -8.34
C GLU A 123 -9.85 0.10 -8.77
N THR A 124 -9.63 0.38 -10.06
CA THR A 124 -8.35 0.91 -10.56
C THR A 124 -8.00 2.25 -9.92
N GLY A 125 -8.98 3.15 -9.78
CA GLY A 125 -8.82 4.44 -9.10
C GLY A 125 -8.52 4.29 -7.60
N LEU A 126 -9.23 3.41 -6.91
CA LEU A 126 -9.03 3.12 -5.48
C LEU A 126 -7.68 2.43 -5.21
N ASP A 127 -7.14 1.70 -6.17
CA ASP A 127 -5.81 1.09 -6.09
C ASP A 127 -4.68 2.14 -6.06
N THR A 128 -4.96 3.37 -6.50
CA THR A 128 -4.02 4.51 -6.41
C THR A 128 -3.56 4.80 -4.97
N ASN A 129 -4.44 4.60 -3.98
CA ASN A 129 -4.07 4.74 -2.56
C ASN A 129 -3.16 3.59 -2.10
N ALA A 130 -3.34 2.40 -2.64
CA ALA A 130 -2.46 1.25 -2.38
C ALA A 130 -1.05 1.44 -2.95
N ARG A 131 -0.87 2.29 -3.99
CA ARG A 131 0.46 2.67 -4.51
C ARG A 131 1.38 3.28 -3.47
N LYS A 132 0.85 4.10 -2.55
CA LYS A 132 1.67 4.71 -1.50
C LYS A 132 2.31 3.64 -0.60
N ASN A 133 1.57 2.59 -0.28
CA ASN A 133 2.06 1.47 0.52
C ASN A 133 2.99 0.56 -0.30
N ARG A 134 2.69 0.35 -1.61
CA ARG A 134 3.60 -0.37 -2.51
C ARG A 134 4.93 0.33 -2.69
N GLY A 135 4.98 1.68 -2.60
CA GLY A 135 6.22 2.47 -2.72
C GLY A 135 7.31 2.08 -1.72
N GLY A 136 6.95 1.83 -0.46
CA GLY A 136 7.85 1.25 0.54
C GLY A 136 8.26 -0.17 0.19
N ASN A 137 7.27 -1.02 -0.09
CA ASN A 137 7.49 -2.43 -0.39
C ASN A 137 8.28 -2.70 -1.69
N ILE A 138 8.33 -1.74 -2.66
CA ILE A 138 9.11 -1.93 -3.88
C ILE A 138 10.60 -2.02 -3.58
N MET A 139 11.14 -1.12 -2.75
CA MET A 139 12.56 -1.15 -2.41
C MET A 139 12.89 -2.44 -1.66
N GLU A 140 12.07 -2.82 -0.67
CA GLU A 140 12.22 -4.09 0.03
C GLU A 140 12.16 -5.30 -0.95
N ASN A 141 11.18 -5.32 -1.87
CA ASN A 141 11.07 -6.38 -2.85
C ASN A 141 12.28 -6.43 -3.79
N ARG A 142 12.82 -5.25 -4.17
CA ARG A 142 14.04 -5.18 -4.99
C ARG A 142 15.24 -5.75 -4.26
N ILE A 143 15.42 -5.41 -2.98
CA ILE A 143 16.50 -5.96 -2.15
C ILE A 143 16.32 -7.47 -1.96
N ALA A 144 15.11 -7.94 -1.71
CA ALA A 144 14.83 -9.37 -1.61
C ALA A 144 15.17 -10.14 -2.91
N GLN A 145 14.86 -9.55 -4.08
CA GLN A 145 15.23 -10.14 -5.38
C GLN A 145 16.75 -10.21 -5.55
N ILE A 146 17.48 -9.15 -5.16
CA ILE A 146 18.93 -9.13 -5.20
C ILE A 146 19.50 -10.24 -4.30
N PHE A 147 19.07 -10.31 -3.04
CA PHE A 147 19.53 -11.37 -2.12
C PHE A 147 19.23 -12.76 -2.65
N THR A 148 18.02 -12.98 -3.21
CA THR A 148 17.65 -14.28 -3.81
C THR A 148 18.53 -14.62 -5.01
N ALA A 149 18.80 -13.67 -5.90
CA ALA A 149 19.64 -13.88 -7.08
C ALA A 149 21.09 -14.25 -6.73
N HIS A 150 21.59 -13.74 -5.60
CA HIS A 150 22.93 -14.04 -5.08
C HIS A 150 22.94 -15.18 -4.04
N HIS A 151 21.83 -15.90 -3.88
CA HIS A 151 21.68 -17.01 -2.93
C HIS A 151 21.98 -16.62 -1.47
N ILE A 152 21.74 -15.36 -1.08
CA ILE A 152 21.90 -14.88 0.29
C ILE A 152 20.63 -15.27 1.08
N PRO A 153 20.75 -16.06 2.16
CA PRO A 153 19.63 -16.35 3.03
C PRO A 153 19.27 -15.12 3.86
N PHE A 154 17.98 -14.77 3.92
CA PHE A 154 17.50 -13.61 4.68
C PHE A 154 16.14 -13.87 5.32
N GLU A 155 15.87 -13.16 6.41
CA GLU A 155 14.55 -13.04 7.03
C GLU A 155 13.99 -11.64 6.76
N LYS A 156 12.66 -11.51 6.61
CA LYS A 156 11.95 -10.23 6.47
C LYS A 156 11.19 -9.89 7.74
N GLN A 157 11.02 -8.58 7.99
CA GLN A 157 10.19 -8.03 9.07
C GLN A 157 10.52 -8.68 10.40
N VAL A 158 11.79 -8.54 10.80
CA VAL A 158 12.34 -9.22 11.97
C VAL A 158 12.21 -8.34 13.21
N GLU A 159 11.49 -8.83 14.20
CA GLU A 159 11.32 -8.12 15.48
C GLU A 159 12.58 -8.17 16.34
N SER A 160 12.97 -7.03 16.91
CA SER A 160 14.12 -6.93 17.84
C SER A 160 13.96 -7.83 19.06
N THR A 161 12.72 -8.06 19.50
CA THR A 161 12.38 -8.90 20.66
C THR A 161 12.71 -10.38 20.47
N LYS A 162 12.96 -10.85 19.25
CA LYS A 162 13.47 -12.20 18.98
C LYS A 162 14.89 -12.44 19.55
N PHE A 163 15.61 -11.37 19.87
CA PHE A 163 16.99 -11.43 20.31
C PHE A 163 17.17 -10.69 21.62
N GLU A 164 17.43 -11.42 22.70
CA GLU A 164 17.65 -10.86 24.03
C GLU A 164 18.79 -9.81 24.03
N GLN A 165 19.81 -10.03 23.18
CA GLN A 165 20.94 -9.11 23.04
C GLN A 165 20.53 -7.72 22.54
N LEU A 166 19.40 -7.61 21.80
CA LEU A 166 18.87 -6.33 21.31
C LEU A 166 17.96 -5.62 22.33
N SER A 167 17.83 -6.12 23.56
CA SER A 167 17.14 -5.43 24.66
C SER A 167 17.69 -4.04 24.97
N VAL A 168 18.92 -3.75 24.57
CA VAL A 168 19.55 -2.42 24.61
C VAL A 168 18.78 -1.35 23.80
N LEU A 169 17.89 -1.76 22.88
CA LEU A 169 17.05 -0.86 22.09
C LEU A 169 15.85 -0.30 22.86
N GLY A 170 15.61 -0.77 24.10
CA GLY A 170 14.51 -0.35 24.95
C GLY A 170 13.34 -1.33 24.94
N GLU A 171 12.22 -0.92 25.56
CA GLU A 171 11.02 -1.75 25.72
C GLU A 171 10.16 -1.82 24.45
N ASP A 172 10.28 -0.85 23.54
CA ASP A 172 9.51 -0.80 22.31
C ASP A 172 10.05 -1.81 21.29
N THR A 173 9.15 -2.67 20.77
CA THR A 173 9.49 -3.60 19.71
C THR A 173 9.85 -2.84 18.44
N LYS A 174 11.09 -3.01 17.95
CA LYS A 174 11.50 -2.52 16.64
C LYS A 174 11.44 -3.65 15.63
N VAL A 175 10.84 -3.38 14.46
CA VAL A 175 10.78 -4.32 13.33
C VAL A 175 11.76 -3.85 12.28
N PHE A 176 12.71 -4.70 11.92
CA PHE A 176 13.70 -4.44 10.89
C PHE A 176 13.24 -5.03 9.55
N ASP A 177 13.51 -4.34 8.46
CA ASP A 177 13.07 -4.78 7.12
C ASP A 177 13.67 -6.12 6.75
N PHE A 178 14.97 -6.33 7.05
CA PHE A 178 15.65 -7.61 6.82
C PHE A 178 16.66 -7.95 7.91
N MET A 179 16.95 -9.25 8.00
CA MET A 179 18.11 -9.77 8.70
C MET A 179 18.81 -10.81 7.83
N VAL A 180 20.14 -10.70 7.73
CA VAL A 180 21.02 -11.69 7.15
C VAL A 180 21.93 -12.25 8.23
N THR A 181 21.94 -13.57 8.41
CA THR A 181 22.79 -14.24 9.39
C THR A 181 23.92 -14.95 8.66
N THR A 182 25.16 -14.60 9.00
CA THR A 182 26.39 -15.26 8.51
C THR A 182 27.05 -16.03 9.65
N LYS A 183 28.17 -16.70 9.37
CA LYS A 183 28.96 -17.35 10.40
C LYS A 183 29.60 -16.34 11.38
N ALA A 184 29.85 -15.12 10.91
CA ALA A 184 30.52 -14.09 11.68
C ALA A 184 29.53 -13.28 12.52
N LYS A 185 28.39 -12.86 11.95
CA LYS A 185 27.44 -11.95 12.61
C LYS A 185 26.05 -11.93 11.95
N ARG A 186 25.14 -11.19 12.57
CA ARG A 186 23.79 -10.85 12.07
C ARG A 186 23.78 -9.41 11.58
N TYR A 187 23.45 -9.23 10.32
CA TYR A 187 23.26 -7.93 9.68
C TYR A 187 21.81 -7.51 9.80
N VAL A 188 21.56 -6.46 10.56
CA VAL A 188 20.24 -5.85 10.74
C VAL A 188 20.08 -4.75 9.70
N ILE A 189 19.11 -4.87 8.80
CA ILE A 189 19.05 -4.06 7.59
C ILE A 189 17.76 -3.27 7.56
N GLU A 190 17.87 -1.96 7.34
CA GLU A 190 16.79 -1.01 7.06
C GLU A 190 16.88 -0.52 5.63
N VAL A 191 15.72 -0.39 4.96
CA VAL A 191 15.65 -0.09 3.54
C VAL A 191 14.70 1.07 3.27
N ASN A 192 15.14 2.08 2.50
CA ASN A 192 14.30 3.22 2.14
C ASN A 192 14.54 3.68 0.70
N PHE A 193 13.48 4.21 0.07
CA PHE A 193 13.59 4.89 -1.21
C PHE A 193 12.81 6.20 -1.20
N TYR A 194 13.45 7.31 -1.58
CA TYR A 194 12.84 8.63 -1.56
C TYR A 194 12.87 9.30 -2.94
N THR A 195 11.71 9.39 -3.59
CA THR A 195 11.56 10.09 -4.88
C THR A 195 11.48 11.62 -4.72
N LYS A 196 11.12 12.10 -3.52
CA LYS A 196 10.94 13.54 -3.22
C LYS A 196 11.58 13.88 -1.88
N GLY A 197 12.04 15.13 -1.74
CA GLY A 197 12.49 15.69 -0.47
C GLY A 197 11.33 15.86 0.53
N GLY A 198 11.67 16.02 1.82
CA GLY A 198 10.72 16.25 2.91
C GLY A 198 11.36 16.06 4.28
N SER A 199 10.66 16.42 5.36
CA SER A 199 11.15 16.31 6.75
C SER A 199 11.50 14.87 7.14
N LYS A 200 10.79 13.89 6.59
CA LYS A 200 11.01 12.47 6.88
C LYS A 200 12.45 12.00 6.59
N LEU A 201 13.11 12.57 5.56
CA LEU A 201 14.51 12.22 5.25
C LEU A 201 15.44 12.61 6.38
N ASN A 202 15.24 13.81 6.95
CA ASN A 202 16.04 14.32 8.07
C ASN A 202 15.80 13.46 9.33
N GLU A 203 14.56 13.08 9.59
CA GLU A 203 14.17 12.25 10.74
C GLU A 203 14.80 10.86 10.63
N VAL A 204 14.72 10.21 9.46
CA VAL A 204 15.29 8.88 9.24
C VAL A 204 16.82 8.91 9.35
N ALA A 205 17.49 9.87 8.69
CA ALA A 205 18.95 10.00 8.78
C ALA A 205 19.42 10.21 10.24
N ARG A 206 18.67 11.01 11.03
CA ARG A 206 18.95 11.19 12.44
C ARG A 206 18.75 9.91 13.24
N ALA A 207 17.58 9.27 13.07
CA ALA A 207 17.24 8.04 13.80
C ALA A 207 18.26 6.92 13.55
N TYR A 208 18.73 6.76 12.32
CA TYR A 208 19.70 5.70 12.01
C TYR A 208 21.13 6.04 12.46
N LYS A 209 21.50 7.33 12.54
CA LYS A 209 22.77 7.75 13.20
C LYS A 209 22.78 7.42 14.70
N GLU A 210 21.61 7.50 15.35
CA GLU A 210 21.45 7.14 16.77
C GLU A 210 21.38 5.62 16.95
N LEU A 211 20.70 4.90 16.05
CA LEU A 211 20.47 3.46 16.12
C LEU A 211 21.73 2.63 15.79
N SER A 212 22.47 3.03 14.75
CA SER A 212 23.61 2.27 14.23
C SER A 212 24.68 1.97 15.30
N PRO A 213 25.16 2.96 16.10
CA PRO A 213 26.14 2.66 17.13
C PRO A 213 25.60 1.76 18.24
N VAL A 214 24.30 1.84 18.55
CA VAL A 214 23.68 0.99 19.57
C VAL A 214 23.67 -0.47 19.10
N ILE A 215 23.22 -0.75 17.87
CA ILE A 215 23.23 -2.13 17.32
C ILE A 215 24.67 -2.63 17.19
N ASN A 216 25.58 -1.80 16.67
CA ASN A 216 26.97 -2.19 16.44
C ASN A 216 27.77 -2.40 17.75
N SER A 217 27.25 -1.93 18.90
CA SER A 217 27.84 -2.22 20.22
C SER A 217 27.46 -3.60 20.75
N VAL A 218 26.47 -4.25 20.16
CA VAL A 218 26.01 -5.60 20.53
C VAL A 218 26.86 -6.64 19.80
N ASP A 219 27.52 -7.50 20.56
CA ASP A 219 28.34 -8.54 19.96
C ASP A 219 27.56 -9.45 19.01
N GLY A 220 28.11 -9.71 17.85
CA GLY A 220 27.49 -10.50 16.79
C GLY A 220 26.41 -9.79 15.99
N PHE A 221 26.19 -8.47 16.15
CA PHE A 221 25.26 -7.68 15.36
C PHE A 221 25.94 -6.54 14.62
N GLU A 222 25.44 -6.21 13.43
CA GLU A 222 25.89 -5.07 12.63
C GLU A 222 24.72 -4.43 11.89
N PHE A 223 24.61 -3.09 11.99
CA PHE A 223 23.56 -2.32 11.33
C PHE A 223 23.96 -1.99 9.90
N VAL A 224 22.99 -2.13 8.97
CA VAL A 224 23.14 -1.81 7.56
C VAL A 224 21.97 -0.93 7.13
N TRP A 225 22.26 0.14 6.43
CA TRP A 225 21.26 1.01 5.84
C TRP A 225 21.37 1.01 4.32
N ILE A 226 20.32 0.54 3.62
CA ILE A 226 20.22 0.56 2.17
C ILE A 226 19.24 1.66 1.78
N THR A 227 19.73 2.75 1.21
CA THR A 227 18.89 3.90 0.86
C THR A 227 19.20 4.45 -0.52
N ASP A 228 18.16 4.85 -1.27
CA ASP A 228 18.32 5.42 -2.59
C ASP A 228 17.22 6.45 -2.89
N GLY A 229 17.28 7.08 -4.05
CA GLY A 229 16.28 7.99 -4.57
C GLY A 229 16.74 9.45 -4.60
N ILE A 230 16.35 10.16 -5.68
CA ILE A 230 16.73 11.57 -5.91
C ILE A 230 16.23 12.54 -4.84
N GLY A 231 15.25 12.12 -4.01
CA GLY A 231 14.77 12.92 -2.87
C GLY A 231 15.87 13.33 -1.92
N TRP A 232 16.95 12.53 -1.80
CA TRP A 232 18.12 12.86 -1.00
C TRP A 232 18.89 14.09 -1.46
N GLN A 233 18.70 14.56 -2.70
CA GLN A 233 19.31 15.81 -3.15
C GLN A 233 18.84 17.01 -2.32
N ALA A 234 17.58 16.99 -1.85
CA ALA A 234 17.03 18.02 -0.97
C ALA A 234 17.53 17.95 0.48
N ALA A 235 18.13 16.82 0.88
CA ALA A 235 18.67 16.58 2.22
C ALA A 235 20.12 16.09 2.15
N LYS A 236 20.89 16.56 1.15
CA LYS A 236 22.25 16.12 0.84
C LYS A 236 23.16 16.09 2.07
N ASN A 237 23.21 17.18 2.82
CA ASN A 237 24.09 17.30 3.99
C ASN A 237 23.73 16.27 5.08
N LYS A 238 22.43 15.92 5.22
CA LYS A 238 21.98 14.94 6.22
C LYS A 238 22.36 13.51 5.83
N LEU A 239 22.24 13.19 4.53
CA LEU A 239 22.71 11.91 4.03
C LEU A 239 24.23 11.78 4.13
N GLU A 240 24.97 12.85 3.80
CA GLU A 240 26.41 12.90 3.88
C GLU A 240 26.91 12.73 5.33
N ASP A 241 26.31 13.46 6.28
CA ASP A 241 26.57 13.29 7.72
C ASP A 241 26.33 11.84 8.17
N ALA A 242 25.20 11.23 7.72
CA ALA A 242 24.89 9.86 8.08
C ALA A 242 25.87 8.85 7.45
N TYR A 243 26.29 9.08 6.21
CA TYR A 243 27.26 8.24 5.51
C TYR A 243 28.62 8.18 6.22
N TYR A 244 29.05 9.28 6.84
CA TYR A 244 30.31 9.30 7.63
C TYR A 244 30.17 8.67 9.03
N MET A 245 28.95 8.63 9.57
CA MET A 245 28.72 8.12 10.93
C MET A 245 28.28 6.65 10.97
N ILE A 246 27.55 6.20 9.95
CA ILE A 246 27.06 4.84 9.84
C ILE A 246 28.04 4.04 8.98
N LYS A 247 28.58 2.96 9.54
CA LYS A 247 29.61 2.14 8.88
C LYS A 247 29.17 1.56 7.54
N ASN A 248 27.91 1.11 7.47
CA ASN A 248 27.37 0.39 6.32
C ASN A 248 26.16 1.13 5.75
N VAL A 249 26.41 2.01 4.78
CA VAL A 249 25.37 2.70 3.99
C VAL A 249 25.60 2.37 2.53
N TYR A 250 24.55 1.85 1.87
CA TYR A 250 24.58 1.44 0.47
C TYR A 250 23.40 2.01 -0.29
N ASN A 251 23.55 2.16 -1.61
CA ASN A 251 22.48 2.42 -2.55
C ASN A 251 22.33 1.27 -3.55
N LEU A 252 21.38 1.33 -4.46
CA LEU A 252 21.17 0.28 -5.47
C LEU A 252 22.34 0.14 -6.46
N SER A 253 23.17 1.17 -6.61
CA SER A 253 24.31 1.16 -7.53
C SER A 253 25.58 0.54 -6.90
N ASP A 254 25.67 0.50 -5.57
CA ASP A 254 26.86 -0.01 -4.87
C ASP A 254 26.55 -1.18 -3.90
N ILE A 255 25.31 -1.69 -3.92
CA ILE A 255 24.89 -2.81 -3.06
C ILE A 255 25.73 -4.07 -3.29
N GLU A 256 26.28 -4.25 -4.49
CA GLU A 256 27.15 -5.40 -4.81
C GLU A 256 28.35 -5.51 -3.86
N ARG A 257 28.87 -4.39 -3.36
CA ARG A 257 29.94 -4.39 -2.36
C ARG A 257 29.49 -5.04 -1.04
N PHE A 258 28.23 -4.85 -0.66
CA PHE A 258 27.65 -5.49 0.52
C PHE A 258 27.43 -6.99 0.26
N ILE A 259 26.91 -7.33 -0.92
CA ILE A 259 26.70 -8.73 -1.33
C ILE A 259 28.01 -9.51 -1.32
N GLU A 260 29.07 -8.98 -1.93
CA GLU A 260 30.40 -9.60 -1.93
C GLU A 260 30.92 -9.80 -0.50
N HIS A 261 30.74 -8.79 0.36
CA HIS A 261 31.19 -8.86 1.76
C HIS A 261 30.50 -10.00 2.50
N ILE A 262 29.16 -10.07 2.50
CA ILE A 262 28.41 -11.09 3.23
C ILE A 262 28.55 -12.48 2.61
N SER A 263 28.73 -12.59 1.29
CA SER A 263 28.94 -13.88 0.62
C SER A 263 30.22 -14.56 1.08
N ASN A 264 31.26 -13.80 1.43
CA ASN A 264 32.49 -14.34 1.96
C ASN A 264 32.37 -14.81 3.42
N GLU A 265 31.31 -14.45 4.11
CA GLU A 265 31.05 -14.84 5.51
C GLU A 265 30.00 -15.98 5.62
N LEU A 266 29.30 -16.31 4.55
CA LEU A 266 28.29 -17.39 4.52
C LEU A 266 28.98 -18.76 4.41
#